data_eaecc572bb7856494d2155006d512db1
#
_entry.id   eaecc572bb7856494d2155006d512db1
#
_cell.length_a   1.000
_cell.length_b   1.000
_cell.length_c   1.000
_cell.angle_alpha   90.00
_cell.angle_beta   90.00
_cell.angle_gamma   90.00
#
_symmetry.space_group_name_H-M   'P 1'
#
loop_
_entity.id
_entity.type
_entity.pdbx_description
1 polymer ?
#
loop_
_entity_poly.entity_id
_entity_poly.type
_entity_poly.pdbx_seq_one_letter_code
_entity_poly.pdbx_strand_id
1 'polypeptide(L)' 'SADSKLMLQGNPLTEKQLPDALRELKKTHARGGLLMNIDRKVPHGRVVRLMNLVRESGFQHIVFGTQSSRPE' A
#
# COMPACT_ATOMS: atom_id res chain seq x y z
N SER A 1 -9.23 13.38 -2.48
CA SER A 1 -10.32 12.47 -2.72
C SER A 1 -10.07 11.16 -1.99
N ALA A 2 -11.12 10.38 -1.86
CA ALA A 2 -11.01 9.11 -1.15
C ALA A 2 -10.04 8.15 -1.81
N ASP A 3 -9.80 8.34 -3.09
CA ASP A 3 -8.93 7.44 -3.84
C ASP A 3 -7.45 7.66 -3.55
N SER A 4 -7.13 8.77 -2.91
CA SER A 4 -5.74 9.14 -2.66
C SER A 4 -5.28 8.82 -1.25
N LYS A 5 -5.90 7.83 -0.63
CA LYS A 5 -5.62 7.53 0.76
C LYS A 5 -4.61 6.40 0.94
N LEU A 6 -3.84 6.15 -0.10
CA LEU A 6 -2.91 5.03 -0.11
C LEU A 6 -1.55 5.53 -0.55
N MET A 7 -0.50 5.18 0.21
CA MET A 7 0.86 5.54 -0.15
C MET A 7 1.72 4.29 -0.14
N LEU A 8 2.52 4.15 -1.17
CA LEU A 8 3.42 3.02 -1.31
C LEU A 8 4.84 3.55 -1.38
N GLN A 9 5.68 3.16 -0.43
CA GLN A 9 7.05 3.63 -0.33
C GLN A 9 7.11 5.16 -0.33
N GLY A 10 6.12 5.78 0.31
CA GLY A 10 6.07 7.23 0.42
C GLY A 10 5.43 7.95 -0.75
N ASN A 11 4.99 7.23 -1.77
CA ASN A 11 4.38 7.84 -2.95
C ASN A 11 2.89 7.56 -2.99
N PRO A 12 2.06 8.59 -3.17
CA PRO A 12 0.61 8.37 -3.24
C PRO A 12 0.23 7.65 -4.53
N LEU A 13 -0.78 6.80 -4.44
CA LEU A 13 -1.29 6.12 -5.60
C LEU A 13 -2.73 5.67 -5.33
N THR A 14 -3.40 5.27 -6.40
CA THR A 14 -4.74 4.72 -6.29
C THR A 14 -4.70 3.20 -6.24
N GLU A 15 -5.80 2.59 -5.86
CA GLU A 15 -5.87 1.13 -5.86
C GLU A 15 -5.66 0.56 -7.26
N LYS A 16 -6.13 1.26 -8.28
CA LYS A 16 -5.97 0.77 -9.64
C LYS A 16 -4.52 0.72 -10.07
N GLN A 17 -3.71 1.60 -9.52
CA GLN A 17 -2.29 1.66 -9.86
C GLN A 17 -1.46 0.65 -9.08
N LEU A 18 -2.04 0.09 -8.03
CA LEU A 18 -1.29 -0.76 -7.13
C LEU A 18 -0.67 -2.00 -7.79
N PRO A 19 -1.40 -2.77 -8.60
CA PRO A 19 -0.80 -3.97 -9.19
C PRO A 19 0.44 -3.66 -10.03
N ASP A 20 0.38 -2.62 -10.85
CA ASP A 20 1.52 -2.26 -11.67
C ASP A 20 2.67 -1.73 -10.82
N ALA A 21 2.35 -0.95 -9.80
CA ALA A 21 3.38 -0.42 -8.92
C ALA A 21 4.10 -1.54 -8.18
N LEU A 22 3.36 -2.54 -7.72
CA LEU A 22 3.95 -3.68 -7.03
C LEU A 22 4.84 -4.48 -7.97
N ARG A 23 4.41 -4.63 -9.21
CA ARG A 23 5.21 -5.36 -10.18
C ARG A 23 6.54 -4.68 -10.43
N GLU A 24 6.52 -3.35 -10.54
CA GLU A 24 7.76 -2.61 -10.75
C GLU A 24 8.66 -2.68 -9.54
N LEU A 25 8.09 -2.55 -8.35
CA LEU A 25 8.89 -2.63 -7.13
C LEU A 25 9.50 -4.01 -6.94
N LYS A 26 8.80 -5.05 -7.36
CA LYS A 26 9.29 -6.41 -7.22
C LYS A 26 10.60 -6.60 -7.99
N LYS A 27 10.73 -5.91 -9.10
CA LYS A 27 11.94 -6.01 -9.92
C LYS A 27 13.16 -5.42 -9.23
N THR A 28 12.96 -4.39 -8.42
CA THR A 28 14.06 -3.67 -7.81
C THR A 28 14.20 -3.92 -6.32
N HIS A 29 13.13 -4.41 -5.67
CA HIS A 29 13.11 -4.58 -4.22
C HIS A 29 12.63 -5.95 -3.82
N ALA A 30 13.05 -6.98 -4.57
CA ALA A 30 12.53 -8.33 -4.34
C ALA A 30 12.77 -8.81 -2.92
N ARG A 31 13.88 -8.41 -2.32
CA ARG A 31 14.21 -8.87 -0.97
C ARG A 31 14.04 -7.80 0.09
N GLY A 32 13.76 -6.60 -0.32
CA GLY A 32 13.58 -5.50 0.61
C GLY A 32 12.21 -5.50 1.24
N GLY A 33 12.07 -4.68 2.25
CA GLY A 33 10.77 -4.46 2.86
C GLY A 33 9.93 -3.53 2.03
N LEU A 34 8.64 -3.64 2.20
CA LEU A 34 7.70 -2.77 1.51
C LEU A 34 6.93 -1.98 2.56
N LEU A 35 6.89 -0.68 2.38
CA LEU A 35 6.15 0.19 3.29
C LEU A 35 4.88 0.67 2.61
N MET A 36 3.74 0.38 3.21
CA MET A 36 2.46 0.83 2.69
C MET A 36 1.72 1.58 3.77
N ASN A 37 1.36 2.81 3.51
CA ASN A 37 0.57 3.61 4.42
C ASN A 37 -0.84 3.75 3.87
N ILE A 38 -1.81 3.49 4.70
CA ILE A 38 -3.21 3.55 4.32
C ILE A 38 -3.89 4.52 5.26
N ASP A 39 -4.65 5.46 4.71
CA ASP A 39 -5.38 6.40 5.53
C ASP A 39 -6.30 5.63 6.46
N ARG A 40 -6.34 6.02 7.71
CA ARG A 40 -7.12 5.28 8.70
C ARG A 40 -8.62 5.34 8.48
N LYS A 41 -9.07 6.21 7.59
CA LYS A 41 -10.49 6.28 7.24
C LYS A 41 -10.89 5.26 6.19
N VAL A 42 -9.92 4.58 5.60
CA VAL A 42 -10.23 3.54 4.63
C VAL A 42 -10.91 2.38 5.35
N PRO A 43 -12.01 1.89 4.82
CA PRO A 43 -12.74 0.80 5.48
C PRO A 43 -11.90 -0.44 5.67
N HIS A 44 -12.13 -1.11 6.78
CA HIS A 44 -11.33 -2.28 7.16
C HIS A 44 -11.31 -3.36 6.07
N GLY A 45 -12.46 -3.64 5.45
CA GLY A 45 -12.51 -4.66 4.41
C GLY A 45 -11.61 -4.33 3.24
N ARG A 46 -11.50 -3.05 2.91
CA ARG A 46 -10.63 -2.63 1.83
C ARG A 46 -9.16 -2.77 2.24
N VAL A 47 -8.86 -2.48 3.49
CA VAL A 47 -7.51 -2.65 4.00
C VAL A 47 -7.07 -4.11 3.88
N VAL A 48 -7.95 -5.03 4.28
CA VAL A 48 -7.63 -6.45 4.18
C VAL A 48 -7.38 -6.85 2.74
N ARG A 49 -8.18 -6.33 1.81
CA ARG A 49 -7.99 -6.65 0.40
C ARG A 49 -6.64 -6.14 -0.11
N LEU A 50 -6.26 -4.95 0.31
CA LEU A 50 -4.97 -4.40 -0.09
C LEU A 50 -3.82 -5.21 0.47
N MET A 51 -3.95 -5.62 1.73
CA MET A 51 -2.92 -6.45 2.34
C MET A 51 -2.74 -7.78 1.61
N ASN A 52 -3.86 -8.39 1.22
CA ASN A 52 -3.80 -9.65 0.50
C ASN A 52 -3.16 -9.47 -0.87
N LEU A 53 -3.49 -8.37 -1.53
CA LEU A 53 -2.93 -8.09 -2.85
C LEU A 53 -1.41 -7.95 -2.78
N VAL A 54 -0.93 -7.23 -1.77
CA VAL A 54 0.51 -7.04 -1.61
C VAL A 54 1.20 -8.37 -1.32
N ARG A 55 0.60 -9.17 -0.45
CA ARG A 55 1.18 -10.46 -0.11
C ARG A 55 1.20 -11.40 -1.31
N GLU A 56 0.12 -11.42 -2.08
CA GLU A 56 0.05 -12.25 -3.27
C GLU A 56 1.04 -11.83 -4.34
N SER A 57 1.50 -10.59 -4.27
CA SER A 57 2.51 -10.11 -5.20
C SER A 57 3.91 -10.60 -4.86
N GLY A 58 4.06 -11.33 -3.75
CA GLY A 58 5.33 -11.98 -3.44
C GLY A 58 6.23 -11.23 -2.47
N PHE A 59 5.75 -10.17 -1.85
CA PHE A 59 6.54 -9.48 -0.85
C PHE A 59 6.44 -10.20 0.49
N GLN A 60 7.57 -10.45 1.11
CA GLN A 60 7.62 -11.20 2.37
C GLN A 60 7.69 -10.30 3.58
N HIS A 61 8.31 -9.15 3.45
CA HIS A 61 8.44 -8.21 4.54
C HIS A 61 7.66 -6.96 4.23
N ILE A 62 6.53 -6.82 4.89
CA ILE A 62 5.63 -5.70 4.61
C ILE A 62 5.38 -4.97 5.91
N VAL A 63 5.56 -3.65 5.87
CA VAL A 63 5.23 -2.80 7.00
C VAL A 63 4.01 -2.00 6.61
N PHE A 64 2.93 -2.17 7.36
CA PHE A 64 1.73 -1.40 7.16
C PHE A 64 1.63 -0.33 8.22
N GLY A 65 1.43 0.89 7.77
CA GLY A 65 1.21 1.98 8.67
C GLY A 65 -0.13 2.62 8.38
N THR A 66 -0.65 3.32 9.35
CA THR A 66 -1.85 4.11 9.16
C THR A 66 -1.49 5.56 9.31
N GLN A 67 -2.20 6.40 8.59
CA GLN A 67 -1.97 7.82 8.68
C GLN A 67 -3.29 8.55 8.59
N SER A 68 -3.30 9.75 9.08
CA SER A 68 -4.46 10.60 9.00
C SER A 68 -4.23 11.60 7.90
N SER A 69 -5.26 11.85 7.10
CA SER A 69 -5.14 12.85 6.05
C SER A 69 -5.19 14.26 6.62
N ARG A 70 -5.47 14.36 7.91
CA ARG A 70 -5.50 15.64 8.59
C ARG A 70 -4.72 15.55 9.89
N PRO A 71 -4.03 16.63 10.27
CA PRO A 71 -3.38 16.64 11.56
C PRO A 71 -4.42 16.64 12.67
N GLU A 72 -4.09 16.00 13.76
CA GLU A 72 -4.98 15.96 14.92
C GLU A 72 -4.79 17.15 15.80
#